data_3aa446fc67aadfe8f2678682b76e15df
#
_entry.id   3aa446fc67aadfe8f2678682b76e15df
#
_cell.length_a   1.000
_cell.length_b   1.000
_cell.length_c   1.000
_cell.angle_alpha   90.00
_cell.angle_beta   90.00
_cell.angle_gamma   90.00
#
_symmetry.space_group_name_H-M   'P 1'
#
loop_
_entity.id
_entity.type
_entity.pdbx_description
1 polymer ?
#
loop_
_entity_poly.entity_id
_entity_poly.type
_entity_poly.pdbx_seq_one_letter_code
_entity_poly.pdbx_strand_id
1 'polypeptide(L)'
;MAETANGGLKLNYKRTALIGFAFFGILLLWQVYDSWCPTFLTDIFAKRFYSMTSAELKASDPDKILEVQWIVGIIMACDNLAALILLPIFGNLSDKTRTPIGKRMPYILVGTFVSAIAFPFIPLFFHKNNIVGMVAMMAVVLMFMMMYRNPAVALMPDITPKPLRAKANGIINIMGYFGGAFATVLGIFFVLSSYINAPAGERNLWTIELPFIVASVLMVISALVLFKTIRENELEEQLKDELELGEQLAAVATPIDDDKPMSKENKTMLLAILSTVYPF
;
A
#
# COMPACT_ATOMS: atom_id res chain seq x y z
N MET A 1 -20.43 29.88 2.60
CA MET A 1 -19.50 29.98 3.75
C MET A 1 -18.23 29.11 3.60
N ALA A 2 -18.21 28.00 2.87
CA ALA A 2 -16.97 27.20 2.67
C ALA A 2 -15.99 27.78 1.62
N GLU A 3 -16.47 28.59 0.70
CA GLU A 3 -15.63 29.20 -0.36
C GLU A 3 -14.76 30.37 0.15
N THR A 4 -15.20 31.07 1.18
CA THR A 4 -14.44 32.17 1.80
C THR A 4 -13.30 31.67 2.69
N ALA A 5 -13.38 30.45 3.23
CA ALA A 5 -12.34 29.88 4.08
C ALA A 5 -11.10 29.42 3.31
N ASN A 6 -11.21 29.23 1.99
CA ASN A 6 -10.11 28.71 1.16
C ASN A 6 -9.36 29.81 0.38
N GLY A 7 -9.64 31.11 0.63
CA GLY A 7 -8.93 32.21 -0.04
C GLY A 7 -9.03 32.21 -1.57
N GLY A 8 -10.08 31.60 -2.15
CA GLY A 8 -10.26 31.47 -3.60
C GLY A 8 -9.49 30.31 -4.24
N LEU A 9 -8.71 29.53 -3.48
CA LEU A 9 -7.98 28.34 -3.97
C LEU A 9 -8.96 27.26 -4.45
N LYS A 10 -8.70 26.68 -5.63
CA LYS A 10 -9.53 25.63 -6.23
C LYS A 10 -8.74 24.33 -6.40
N LEU A 11 -9.34 23.22 -5.97
CA LEU A 11 -8.73 21.91 -6.16
C LEU A 11 -8.81 21.48 -7.63
N ASN A 12 -7.68 21.10 -8.20
CA ASN A 12 -7.64 20.50 -9.52
C ASN A 12 -7.98 19.00 -9.42
N TYR A 13 -9.28 18.69 -9.58
CA TYR A 13 -9.82 17.32 -9.48
C TYR A 13 -9.16 16.34 -10.45
N LYS A 14 -8.83 16.78 -11.68
CA LYS A 14 -8.20 15.91 -12.68
C LYS A 14 -6.80 15.48 -12.23
N ARG A 15 -6.00 16.42 -11.76
CA ARG A 15 -4.67 16.15 -11.21
C ARG A 15 -4.74 15.26 -9.98
N THR A 16 -5.65 15.56 -9.05
CA THR A 16 -5.87 14.75 -7.85
C THR A 16 -6.31 13.32 -8.18
N ALA A 17 -7.20 13.13 -9.14
CA ALA A 17 -7.62 11.80 -9.59
C ALA A 17 -6.48 11.02 -10.25
N LEU A 18 -5.59 11.67 -11.00
CA LEU A 18 -4.42 11.02 -11.60
C LEU A 18 -3.43 10.54 -10.54
N ILE A 19 -3.20 11.31 -9.47
CA ILE A 19 -2.45 10.85 -8.31
C ILE A 19 -3.18 9.69 -7.64
N GLY A 20 -4.50 9.80 -7.48
CA GLY A 20 -5.35 8.73 -6.96
C GLY A 20 -5.25 7.43 -7.75
N PHE A 21 -5.04 7.50 -9.06
CA PHE A 21 -4.83 6.30 -9.89
C PHE A 21 -3.52 5.58 -9.56
N ALA A 22 -2.47 6.28 -9.17
CA ALA A 22 -1.28 5.64 -8.61
C ALA A 22 -1.59 4.90 -7.31
N PHE A 23 -2.43 5.48 -6.44
CA PHE A 23 -2.89 4.82 -5.21
C PHE A 23 -3.76 3.59 -5.49
N PHE A 24 -4.54 3.60 -6.55
CA PHE A 24 -5.24 2.40 -7.02
C PHE A 24 -4.25 1.24 -7.24
N GLY A 25 -3.16 1.46 -7.99
CA GLY A 25 -2.13 0.44 -8.23
C GLY A 25 -1.43 -0.03 -6.94
N ILE A 26 -1.12 0.92 -6.04
CA ILE A 26 -0.50 0.62 -4.74
C ILE A 26 -1.39 -0.28 -3.89
N LEU A 27 -2.65 0.10 -3.67
CA LEU A 27 -3.57 -0.65 -2.82
C LEU A 27 -4.03 -1.95 -3.46
N LEU A 28 -4.09 -2.03 -4.79
CA LEU A 28 -4.34 -3.27 -5.51
C LEU A 28 -3.28 -4.33 -5.19
N LEU A 29 -2.00 -3.99 -5.38
CA LEU A 29 -0.90 -4.92 -5.12
C LEU A 29 -0.80 -5.28 -3.64
N TRP A 30 -0.98 -4.30 -2.75
CA TRP A 30 -0.98 -4.50 -1.30
C TRP A 30 -2.08 -5.48 -0.88
N GLN A 31 -3.30 -5.30 -1.38
CA GLN A 31 -4.44 -6.16 -1.05
C GLN A 31 -4.25 -7.60 -1.54
N VAL A 32 -3.66 -7.78 -2.74
CA VAL A 32 -3.31 -9.14 -3.23
C VAL A 32 -2.26 -9.75 -2.31
N TYR A 33 -1.22 -9.02 -1.92
CA TYR A 33 -0.20 -9.50 -0.99
C TYR A 33 -0.81 -9.95 0.35
N ASP A 34 -1.58 -9.08 1.00
CA ASP A 34 -2.18 -9.33 2.32
C ASP A 34 -3.19 -10.48 2.30
N SER A 35 -3.90 -10.66 1.18
CA SER A 35 -4.92 -11.71 1.08
C SER A 35 -4.32 -13.10 0.78
N TRP A 36 -3.24 -13.17 0.00
CA TRP A 36 -2.72 -14.42 -0.54
C TRP A 36 -1.49 -14.94 0.18
N CYS A 37 -0.55 -14.07 0.56
CA CYS A 37 0.71 -14.48 1.18
C CYS A 37 0.53 -15.21 2.52
N PRO A 38 -0.37 -14.80 3.44
CA PRO A 38 -0.61 -15.55 4.68
C PRO A 38 -1.13 -16.96 4.41
N THR A 39 -1.98 -17.13 3.40
CA THR A 39 -2.52 -18.45 3.03
C THR A 39 -1.46 -19.33 2.39
N PHE A 40 -0.60 -18.77 1.53
CA PHE A 40 0.55 -19.47 0.97
C PHE A 40 1.51 -19.94 2.07
N LEU A 41 1.84 -19.07 3.02
CA LEU A 41 2.69 -19.40 4.16
C LEU A 41 2.06 -20.52 5.00
N THR A 42 0.76 -20.43 5.30
CA THR A 42 0.06 -21.44 6.07
C THR A 42 0.11 -22.81 5.38
N ASP A 43 -0.15 -22.87 4.07
CA ASP A 43 -0.16 -24.14 3.33
C ASP A 43 1.26 -24.72 3.18
N ILE A 44 2.27 -23.89 2.89
CA ILE A 44 3.64 -24.37 2.72
C ILE A 44 4.25 -24.85 4.05
N PHE A 45 3.94 -24.19 5.19
CA PHE A 45 4.37 -24.65 6.51
C PHE A 45 3.61 -25.90 6.97
N ALA A 46 2.29 -26.00 6.69
CA ALA A 46 1.52 -27.21 6.96
C ALA A 46 2.11 -28.43 6.23
N LYS A 47 2.46 -28.27 4.96
CA LYS A 47 3.16 -29.31 4.18
C LYS A 47 4.53 -29.65 4.75
N ARG A 48 5.27 -28.63 5.19
CA ARG A 48 6.64 -28.82 5.68
C ARG A 48 6.71 -29.52 7.02
N PHE A 49 5.80 -29.22 7.95
CA PHE A 49 5.83 -29.75 9.32
C PHE A 49 4.98 -31.01 9.48
N TYR A 50 3.87 -31.10 8.75
CA TYR A 50 2.87 -32.17 8.96
C TYR A 50 2.64 -33.02 7.70
N SER A 51 3.28 -32.72 6.57
CA SER A 51 3.10 -33.40 5.28
C SER A 51 1.65 -33.41 4.77
N MET A 52 0.85 -32.42 5.19
CA MET A 52 -0.56 -32.24 4.86
C MET A 52 -0.77 -30.84 4.27
N THR A 53 -1.79 -30.67 3.43
CA THR A 53 -2.25 -29.34 3.04
C THR A 53 -2.86 -28.60 4.23
N SER A 54 -2.92 -27.28 4.17
CA SER A 54 -3.56 -26.47 5.23
C SER A 54 -5.02 -26.86 5.46
N ALA A 55 -5.74 -27.26 4.41
CA ALA A 55 -7.13 -27.71 4.50
C ALA A 55 -7.26 -29.08 5.19
N GLU A 56 -6.41 -30.03 4.83
CA GLU A 56 -6.37 -31.37 5.47
C GLU A 56 -5.98 -31.27 6.94
N LEU A 57 -4.96 -30.45 7.26
CA LEU A 57 -4.52 -30.25 8.64
C LEU A 57 -5.61 -29.58 9.49
N LYS A 58 -6.33 -28.60 8.94
CA LYS A 58 -7.46 -27.96 9.62
C LYS A 58 -8.61 -28.92 9.91
N ALA A 59 -8.84 -29.88 9.02
CA ALA A 59 -9.91 -30.87 9.18
C ALA A 59 -9.52 -31.98 10.17
N SER A 60 -8.24 -32.38 10.22
CA SER A 60 -7.75 -33.48 11.06
C SER A 60 -7.36 -33.03 12.47
N ASP A 61 -6.73 -31.88 12.61
CA ASP A 61 -6.18 -31.37 13.88
C ASP A 61 -6.20 -29.84 13.93
N PRO A 62 -7.29 -29.25 14.45
CA PRO A 62 -7.43 -27.79 14.56
C PRO A 62 -6.35 -27.12 15.41
N ASP A 63 -5.76 -27.81 16.39
CA ASP A 63 -4.74 -27.22 17.25
C ASP A 63 -3.41 -27.05 16.49
N LYS A 64 -3.03 -28.02 15.67
CA LYS A 64 -1.82 -27.92 14.86
C LYS A 64 -1.90 -26.84 13.78
N ILE A 65 -3.08 -26.62 13.18
CA ILE A 65 -3.20 -25.49 12.23
C ILE A 65 -3.03 -24.14 12.93
N LEU A 66 -3.45 -24.00 14.20
CA LEU A 66 -3.21 -22.79 15.00
C LEU A 66 -1.73 -22.56 15.25
N GLU A 67 -0.94 -23.62 15.50
CA GLU A 67 0.52 -23.49 15.63
C GLU A 67 1.16 -22.96 14.35
N VAL A 68 0.73 -23.45 13.18
CA VAL A 68 1.21 -22.94 11.88
C VAL A 68 0.81 -21.48 11.68
N GLN A 69 -0.44 -21.13 11.99
CA GLN A 69 -0.93 -19.76 11.87
C GLN A 69 -0.20 -18.79 12.80
N TRP A 70 0.24 -19.28 13.97
CA TRP A 70 1.06 -18.49 14.89
C TRP A 70 2.42 -18.11 14.27
N ILE A 71 3.09 -19.06 13.62
CA ILE A 71 4.35 -18.81 12.90
C ILE A 71 4.12 -17.81 11.74
N VAL A 72 3.06 -18.00 10.97
CA VAL A 72 2.67 -17.08 9.89
C VAL A 72 2.39 -15.68 10.43
N GLY A 73 1.67 -15.59 11.57
CA GLY A 73 1.40 -14.32 12.23
C GLY A 73 2.67 -13.59 12.64
N ILE A 74 3.69 -14.29 13.15
CA ILE A 74 5.00 -13.70 13.46
C ILE A 74 5.69 -13.15 12.20
N ILE A 75 5.68 -13.91 11.10
CA ILE A 75 6.28 -13.46 9.83
C ILE A 75 5.58 -12.19 9.33
N MET A 76 4.25 -12.18 9.31
CA MET A 76 3.48 -11.00 8.89
C MET A 76 3.64 -9.82 9.86
N ALA A 77 3.87 -10.08 11.16
CA ALA A 77 4.21 -9.02 12.12
C ALA A 77 5.60 -8.42 11.85
N CYS A 78 6.56 -9.23 11.42
CA CYS A 78 7.89 -8.74 11.00
C CYS A 78 7.78 -7.83 9.77
N ASP A 79 6.87 -8.12 8.82
CA ASP A 79 6.60 -7.25 7.68
C ASP A 79 6.14 -5.84 8.13
N ASN A 80 5.22 -5.79 9.09
CA ASN A 80 4.74 -4.52 9.65
C ASN A 80 5.84 -3.79 10.46
N LEU A 81 6.69 -4.52 11.18
CA LEU A 81 7.83 -3.94 11.88
C LEU A 81 8.86 -3.36 10.90
N ALA A 82 9.14 -4.08 9.80
CA ALA A 82 9.98 -3.59 8.73
C ALA A 82 9.41 -2.31 8.10
N ALA A 83 8.08 -2.26 7.88
CA ALA A 83 7.39 -1.08 7.39
C ALA A 83 7.58 0.13 8.31
N LEU A 84 7.44 -0.06 9.62
CA LEU A 84 7.62 1.00 10.62
C LEU A 84 9.01 1.66 10.55
N ILE A 85 10.04 0.87 10.20
CA ILE A 85 11.42 1.34 10.08
C ILE A 85 11.70 1.91 8.69
N LEU A 86 11.29 1.20 7.63
CA LEU A 86 11.66 1.54 6.25
C LEU A 86 10.87 2.74 5.71
N LEU A 87 9.60 2.93 6.08
CA LEU A 87 8.80 4.04 5.59
C LEU A 87 9.40 5.42 5.93
N PRO A 88 9.80 5.71 7.18
CA PRO A 88 10.46 6.97 7.51
C PRO A 88 11.82 7.14 6.80
N ILE A 89 12.59 6.04 6.65
CA ILE A 89 13.89 6.07 5.97
C ILE A 89 13.72 6.51 4.51
N PHE A 90 12.85 5.84 3.75
CA PHE A 90 12.60 6.19 2.35
C PHE A 90 11.91 7.53 2.19
N GLY A 91 11.04 7.92 3.13
CA GLY A 91 10.46 9.26 3.19
C GLY A 91 11.54 10.34 3.27
N ASN A 92 12.40 10.26 4.28
CA ASN A 92 13.49 11.22 4.50
C ASN A 92 14.50 11.21 3.34
N LEU A 93 14.79 10.02 2.78
CA LEU A 93 15.71 9.90 1.65
C LEU A 93 15.13 10.59 0.40
N SER A 94 13.83 10.41 0.12
CA SER A 94 13.18 11.08 -1.00
C SER A 94 13.07 12.60 -0.82
N ASP A 95 12.90 13.09 0.43
CA ASP A 95 12.91 14.53 0.73
C ASP A 95 14.23 15.21 0.39
N LYS A 96 15.34 14.51 0.58
CA LYS A 96 16.70 15.02 0.31
C LYS A 96 17.13 14.86 -1.14
N THR A 97 16.44 14.04 -1.91
CA THR A 97 16.79 13.75 -3.30
C THR A 97 16.38 14.92 -4.20
N ARG A 98 17.25 15.27 -5.15
CA ARG A 98 17.00 16.28 -6.19
C ARG A 98 17.35 15.68 -7.54
N THR A 99 16.35 15.47 -8.39
CA THR A 99 16.55 14.94 -9.74
C THR A 99 15.76 15.75 -10.78
N PRO A 100 16.13 15.67 -12.06
CA PRO A 100 15.38 16.36 -13.13
C PRO A 100 13.91 15.93 -13.22
N ILE A 101 13.58 14.74 -12.77
CA ILE A 101 12.21 14.19 -12.82
C ILE A 101 11.41 14.40 -11.51
N GLY A 102 12.02 15.06 -10.52
CA GLY A 102 11.42 15.31 -9.20
C GLY A 102 12.17 14.65 -8.06
N LYS A 103 11.75 14.94 -6.83
CA LYS A 103 12.31 14.32 -5.61
C LYS A 103 11.67 12.97 -5.28
N ARG A 104 10.37 12.80 -5.58
CA ARG A 104 9.57 11.60 -5.27
C ARG A 104 9.58 10.56 -6.40
N MET A 105 9.54 11.04 -7.66
CA MET A 105 9.38 10.21 -8.85
C MET A 105 10.39 9.08 -8.98
N PRO A 106 11.70 9.24 -8.73
CA PRO A 106 12.67 8.15 -8.85
C PRO A 106 12.34 6.97 -7.93
N TYR A 107 11.94 7.25 -6.69
CA TYR A 107 11.58 6.22 -5.71
C TYR A 107 10.29 5.49 -6.11
N ILE A 108 9.30 6.24 -6.60
CA ILE A 108 8.04 5.67 -7.09
C ILE A 108 8.31 4.72 -8.26
N LEU A 109 9.10 5.15 -9.26
CA LEU A 109 9.38 4.33 -10.43
C LEU A 109 10.20 3.09 -10.09
N VAL A 110 11.35 3.25 -9.43
CA VAL A 110 12.23 2.13 -9.10
C VAL A 110 11.50 1.14 -8.19
N GLY A 111 10.85 1.62 -7.13
CA GLY A 111 10.09 0.78 -6.21
C GLY A 111 8.98 0.01 -6.92
N THR A 112 8.21 0.67 -7.79
CA THR A 112 7.14 0.05 -8.57
C THR A 112 7.66 -1.03 -9.51
N PHE A 113 8.69 -0.72 -10.33
CA PHE A 113 9.19 -1.68 -11.31
C PHE A 113 9.79 -2.91 -10.65
N VAL A 114 10.60 -2.73 -9.62
CA VAL A 114 11.22 -3.88 -8.92
C VAL A 114 10.17 -4.72 -8.20
N SER A 115 9.21 -4.10 -7.51
CA SER A 115 8.10 -4.83 -6.86
C SER A 115 7.27 -5.59 -7.90
N ALA A 116 6.91 -4.95 -9.02
CA ALA A 116 6.08 -5.57 -10.05
C ALA A 116 6.77 -6.76 -10.74
N ILE A 117 8.09 -6.70 -10.90
CA ILE A 117 8.87 -7.83 -11.44
C ILE A 117 8.97 -8.96 -10.41
N ALA A 118 9.23 -8.63 -9.15
CA ALA A 118 9.43 -9.62 -8.09
C ALA A 118 8.12 -10.30 -7.65
N PHE A 119 6.98 -9.61 -7.75
CA PHE A 119 5.71 -10.07 -7.21
C PHE A 119 5.20 -11.40 -7.77
N PRO A 120 5.24 -11.69 -9.08
CA PRO A 120 4.84 -12.98 -9.63
C PRO A 120 5.73 -14.16 -9.20
N PHE A 121 6.95 -13.91 -8.73
CA PHE A 121 7.81 -14.99 -8.24
C PHE A 121 7.34 -15.57 -6.90
N ILE A 122 6.52 -14.85 -6.13
CA ILE A 122 5.96 -15.37 -4.87
C ILE A 122 5.12 -16.63 -5.11
N PRO A 123 4.04 -16.61 -5.93
CA PRO A 123 3.26 -17.81 -6.24
C PRO A 123 4.07 -18.87 -6.99
N LEU A 124 5.05 -18.48 -7.81
CA LEU A 124 5.95 -19.43 -8.48
C LEU A 124 6.76 -20.26 -7.48
N PHE A 125 7.38 -19.62 -6.47
CA PHE A 125 8.12 -20.34 -5.43
C PHE A 125 7.18 -21.13 -4.51
N PHE A 126 5.97 -20.64 -4.25
CA PHE A 126 4.95 -21.40 -3.55
C PHE A 126 4.58 -22.69 -4.32
N HIS A 127 4.33 -22.60 -5.62
CA HIS A 127 4.05 -23.76 -6.47
C HIS A 127 5.20 -24.80 -6.45
N LYS A 128 6.45 -24.32 -6.45
CA LYS A 128 7.65 -25.17 -6.34
C LYS A 128 7.93 -25.68 -4.92
N ASN A 129 7.07 -25.37 -3.95
CA ASN A 129 7.23 -25.73 -2.55
C ASN A 129 8.59 -25.27 -1.94
N ASN A 130 9.10 -24.13 -2.40
CA ASN A 130 10.36 -23.51 -1.96
C ASN A 130 10.08 -22.37 -0.98
N ILE A 131 10.09 -22.69 0.32
CA ILE A 131 9.84 -21.72 1.40
C ILE A 131 10.85 -20.57 1.37
N VAL A 132 12.14 -20.88 1.23
CA VAL A 132 13.22 -19.87 1.28
C VAL A 132 13.08 -18.89 0.13
N GLY A 133 12.84 -19.39 -1.09
CA GLY A 133 12.64 -18.55 -2.26
C GLY A 133 11.40 -17.67 -2.13
N MET A 134 10.29 -18.21 -1.59
CA MET A 134 9.05 -17.47 -1.39
C MET A 134 9.23 -16.34 -0.38
N VAL A 135 9.77 -16.63 0.82
CA VAL A 135 10.01 -15.62 1.86
C VAL A 135 11.02 -14.57 1.41
N ALA A 136 12.06 -14.96 0.68
CA ALA A 136 13.02 -14.02 0.11
C ALA A 136 12.35 -13.06 -0.90
N MET A 137 11.48 -13.57 -1.79
CA MET A 137 10.74 -12.70 -2.71
C MET A 137 9.73 -11.81 -1.99
N MET A 138 9.04 -12.31 -0.96
CA MET A 138 8.18 -11.49 -0.12
C MET A 138 8.97 -10.33 0.51
N ALA A 139 10.15 -10.60 1.07
CA ALA A 139 11.01 -9.56 1.64
C ALA A 139 11.47 -8.52 0.60
N VAL A 140 11.86 -8.97 -0.61
CA VAL A 140 12.21 -8.06 -1.71
C VAL A 140 11.03 -7.19 -2.11
N VAL A 141 9.87 -7.80 -2.35
CA VAL A 141 8.64 -7.06 -2.70
C VAL A 141 8.31 -6.03 -1.63
N LEU A 142 8.30 -6.44 -0.35
CA LEU A 142 8.00 -5.56 0.77
C LEU A 142 8.96 -4.36 0.84
N MET A 143 10.27 -4.60 0.73
CA MET A 143 11.28 -3.53 0.76
C MET A 143 11.02 -2.48 -0.32
N PHE A 144 10.76 -2.91 -1.56
CA PHE A 144 10.49 -1.98 -2.66
C PHE A 144 9.08 -1.38 -2.61
N MET A 145 8.10 -2.08 -2.03
CA MET A 145 6.79 -1.49 -1.70
C MET A 145 6.93 -0.33 -0.70
N MET A 146 7.75 -0.48 0.34
CA MET A 146 8.01 0.61 1.29
C MET A 146 8.76 1.78 0.63
N MET A 147 9.68 1.47 -0.30
CA MET A 147 10.44 2.47 -1.04
C MET A 147 9.54 3.41 -1.86
N TYR A 148 8.48 2.92 -2.51
CA TYR A 148 7.60 3.78 -3.33
C TYR A 148 6.39 4.33 -2.58
N ARG A 149 5.88 3.62 -1.56
CA ARG A 149 4.64 3.98 -0.87
C ARG A 149 4.71 5.36 -0.22
N ASN A 150 5.73 5.62 0.59
CA ASN A 150 5.84 6.86 1.33
C ASN A 150 6.08 8.07 0.40
N PRO A 151 6.99 8.03 -0.60
CA PRO A 151 7.10 9.08 -1.60
C PRO A 151 5.79 9.33 -2.38
N ALA A 152 5.04 8.29 -2.73
CA ALA A 152 3.75 8.44 -3.40
C ALA A 152 2.72 9.16 -2.52
N VAL A 153 2.65 8.83 -1.22
CA VAL A 153 1.78 9.52 -0.25
C VAL A 153 2.19 10.98 -0.10
N ALA A 154 3.49 11.26 -0.02
CA ALA A 154 4.02 12.61 0.15
C ALA A 154 3.87 13.50 -1.10
N LEU A 155 3.76 12.92 -2.29
CA LEU A 155 3.60 13.66 -3.54
C LEU A 155 2.34 14.54 -3.54
N MET A 156 1.23 14.07 -2.98
CA MET A 156 -0.03 14.83 -2.96
C MET A 156 0.08 16.14 -2.14
N PRO A 157 0.55 16.12 -0.87
CA PRO A 157 0.69 17.37 -0.11
C PRO A 157 1.77 18.30 -0.67
N ASP A 158 2.77 17.79 -1.38
CA ASP A 158 3.82 18.61 -2.00
C ASP A 158 3.27 19.53 -3.13
N ILE A 159 2.20 19.11 -3.81
CA ILE A 159 1.58 19.85 -4.93
C ILE A 159 0.12 20.26 -4.66
N THR A 160 -0.29 20.28 -3.39
CA THR A 160 -1.65 20.67 -3.00
C THR A 160 -1.60 21.66 -1.83
N PRO A 161 -2.21 22.88 -1.95
CA PRO A 161 -2.29 23.83 -0.87
C PRO A 161 -2.92 23.26 0.40
N LYS A 162 -2.41 23.65 1.57
CA LYS A 162 -2.83 23.10 2.88
C LYS A 162 -4.35 23.03 3.09
N PRO A 163 -5.16 24.09 2.82
CA PRO A 163 -6.61 24.05 3.04
C PRO A 163 -7.35 23.01 2.18
N LEU A 164 -6.74 22.57 1.06
CA LEU A 164 -7.33 21.62 0.12
C LEU A 164 -6.85 20.18 0.33
N ARG A 165 -5.83 19.95 1.16
CA ARG A 165 -5.21 18.62 1.37
C ARG A 165 -6.20 17.58 1.88
N ALA A 166 -7.07 17.93 2.81
CA ALA A 166 -8.08 16.99 3.34
C ALA A 166 -9.01 16.48 2.23
N LYS A 167 -9.48 17.38 1.36
CA LYS A 167 -10.34 17.02 0.22
C LYS A 167 -9.61 16.20 -0.83
N ALA A 168 -8.37 16.56 -1.14
CA ALA A 168 -7.51 15.81 -2.06
C ALA A 168 -7.24 14.39 -1.52
N ASN A 169 -6.92 14.25 -0.24
CA ASN A 169 -6.67 12.97 0.41
C ASN A 169 -7.92 12.06 0.36
N GLY A 170 -9.11 12.62 0.57
CA GLY A 170 -10.37 11.87 0.43
C GLY A 170 -10.52 11.25 -0.97
N ILE A 171 -10.24 12.01 -2.04
CA ILE A 171 -10.34 11.53 -3.43
C ILE A 171 -9.30 10.43 -3.69
N ILE A 172 -8.06 10.63 -3.25
CA ILE A 172 -6.97 9.69 -3.44
C ILE A 172 -7.26 8.36 -2.73
N ASN A 173 -7.75 8.42 -1.48
CA ASN A 173 -8.12 7.22 -0.73
C ASN A 173 -9.28 6.46 -1.38
N ILE A 174 -10.30 7.15 -1.87
CA ILE A 174 -11.40 6.51 -2.62
C ILE A 174 -10.86 5.75 -3.82
N MET A 175 -9.99 6.37 -4.62
CA MET A 175 -9.36 5.71 -5.77
C MET A 175 -8.52 4.50 -5.34
N GLY A 176 -7.81 4.60 -4.23
CA GLY A 176 -7.05 3.49 -3.65
C GLY A 176 -7.94 2.33 -3.21
N TYR A 177 -9.04 2.61 -2.53
CA TYR A 177 -10.01 1.58 -2.13
C TYR A 177 -10.65 0.85 -3.32
N PHE A 178 -10.82 1.52 -4.48
CA PHE A 178 -11.20 0.83 -5.71
C PHE A 178 -10.14 -0.20 -6.14
N GLY A 179 -8.85 0.06 -5.91
CA GLY A 179 -7.79 -0.93 -6.12
C GLY A 179 -7.93 -2.15 -5.22
N GLY A 180 -8.16 -1.93 -3.93
CA GLY A 180 -8.43 -3.02 -2.97
C GLY A 180 -9.68 -3.83 -3.31
N ALA A 181 -10.78 -3.16 -3.68
CA ALA A 181 -12.00 -3.82 -4.15
C ALA A 181 -11.76 -4.66 -5.40
N PHE A 182 -10.98 -4.15 -6.36
CA PHE A 182 -10.60 -4.90 -7.56
C PHE A 182 -9.79 -6.15 -7.23
N ALA A 183 -8.85 -6.08 -6.27
CA ALA A 183 -8.10 -7.24 -5.77
C ALA A 183 -9.04 -8.30 -5.16
N THR A 184 -10.04 -7.87 -4.41
CA THR A 184 -11.05 -8.79 -3.84
C THR A 184 -11.85 -9.49 -4.94
N VAL A 185 -12.24 -8.76 -5.99
CA VAL A 185 -12.93 -9.33 -7.15
C VAL A 185 -12.03 -10.34 -7.88
N LEU A 186 -10.74 -10.06 -8.04
CA LEU A 186 -9.79 -11.04 -8.58
C LEU A 186 -9.78 -12.34 -7.74
N GLY A 187 -9.83 -12.23 -6.41
CA GLY A 187 -9.89 -13.39 -5.52
C GLY A 187 -11.16 -14.26 -5.68
N ILE A 188 -12.27 -13.67 -6.17
CA ILE A 188 -13.50 -14.42 -6.48
C ILE A 188 -13.32 -15.27 -7.76
N PHE A 189 -12.67 -14.73 -8.77
CA PHE A 189 -12.43 -15.46 -10.02
C PHE A 189 -11.29 -16.47 -9.92
N PHE A 190 -10.26 -16.15 -9.14
CA PHE A 190 -9.08 -16.99 -8.94
C PHE A 190 -9.09 -17.55 -7.52
N VAL A 191 -9.87 -18.62 -7.32
CA VAL A 191 -10.11 -19.19 -5.98
C VAL A 191 -8.89 -19.99 -5.51
N LEU A 192 -8.16 -19.44 -4.55
CA LEU A 192 -6.95 -20.08 -3.99
C LEU A 192 -7.21 -21.45 -3.37
N SER A 193 -8.36 -21.64 -2.71
CA SER A 193 -8.73 -22.92 -2.13
C SER A 193 -8.90 -24.03 -3.18
N SER A 194 -9.33 -23.70 -4.40
CA SER A 194 -9.41 -24.64 -5.50
C SER A 194 -8.03 -25.16 -5.92
N TYR A 195 -7.01 -24.31 -5.87
CA TYR A 195 -5.63 -24.70 -6.12
C TYR A 195 -5.06 -25.57 -4.99
N ILE A 196 -5.27 -25.19 -3.73
CA ILE A 196 -4.74 -25.91 -2.56
C ILE A 196 -5.34 -27.31 -2.45
N ASN A 197 -6.65 -27.44 -2.69
CA ASN A 197 -7.39 -28.70 -2.59
C ASN A 197 -7.23 -29.60 -3.83
N ALA A 198 -6.68 -29.10 -4.92
CA ALA A 198 -6.45 -29.91 -6.12
C ALA A 198 -5.33 -30.96 -5.88
N PRO A 199 -5.45 -32.17 -6.46
CA PRO A 199 -4.36 -33.14 -6.47
C PRO A 199 -3.06 -32.55 -7.02
N ALA A 200 -1.91 -33.01 -6.53
CA ALA A 200 -0.61 -32.43 -6.89
C ALA A 200 -0.34 -32.38 -8.41
N GLY A 201 -0.86 -33.35 -9.18
CA GLY A 201 -0.71 -33.39 -10.64
C GLY A 201 -1.67 -32.51 -11.42
N GLU A 202 -2.71 -31.97 -10.79
CA GLU A 202 -3.74 -31.14 -11.43
C GLU A 202 -3.63 -29.64 -11.04
N ARG A 203 -2.65 -29.27 -10.22
CA ARG A 203 -2.44 -27.89 -9.75
C ARG A 203 -1.99 -27.00 -10.88
N ASN A 204 -2.87 -26.11 -11.32
CA ASN A 204 -2.56 -25.16 -12.37
C ASN A 204 -1.93 -23.88 -11.77
N LEU A 205 -0.66 -23.64 -12.07
CA LEU A 205 0.08 -22.44 -11.63
C LEU A 205 -0.64 -21.14 -11.98
N TRP A 206 -1.26 -21.06 -13.15
CA TRP A 206 -1.96 -19.85 -13.62
C TRP A 206 -3.10 -19.42 -12.67
N THR A 207 -3.71 -20.34 -11.94
CA THR A 207 -4.77 -20.01 -10.99
C THR A 207 -4.30 -19.11 -9.86
N ILE A 208 -3.04 -19.24 -9.45
CA ILE A 208 -2.46 -18.46 -8.36
C ILE A 208 -1.54 -17.34 -8.86
N GLU A 209 -1.00 -17.45 -10.08
CA GLU A 209 -0.04 -16.50 -10.63
C GLU A 209 -0.72 -15.31 -11.32
N LEU A 210 -1.85 -15.55 -12.00
CA LEU A 210 -2.58 -14.50 -12.74
C LEU A 210 -2.96 -13.29 -11.89
N PRO A 211 -3.50 -13.41 -10.66
CA PRO A 211 -3.79 -12.25 -9.82
C PRO A 211 -2.56 -11.39 -9.53
N PHE A 212 -1.40 -12.02 -9.32
CA PHE A 212 -0.15 -11.33 -9.08
C PHE A 212 0.36 -10.61 -10.34
N ILE A 213 0.28 -11.25 -11.51
CA ILE A 213 0.63 -10.64 -12.79
C ILE A 213 -0.29 -9.46 -13.09
N VAL A 214 -1.60 -9.62 -12.95
CA VAL A 214 -2.58 -8.55 -13.20
C VAL A 214 -2.32 -7.36 -12.27
N ALA A 215 -2.10 -7.61 -10.98
CA ALA A 215 -1.78 -6.56 -10.02
C ALA A 215 -0.48 -5.82 -10.40
N SER A 216 0.57 -6.57 -10.78
CA SER A 216 1.85 -6.00 -11.23
C SER A 216 1.70 -5.13 -12.47
N VAL A 217 1.00 -5.61 -13.48
CA VAL A 217 0.77 -4.87 -14.74
C VAL A 217 -0.01 -3.58 -14.49
N LEU A 218 -1.12 -3.66 -13.74
CA LEU A 218 -1.94 -2.48 -13.42
C LEU A 218 -1.18 -1.46 -12.57
N MET A 219 -0.35 -1.93 -11.63
CA MET A 219 0.50 -1.06 -10.83
C MET A 219 1.54 -0.34 -11.70
N VAL A 220 2.20 -1.04 -12.64
CA VAL A 220 3.15 -0.42 -13.58
C VAL A 220 2.43 0.60 -14.47
N ILE A 221 1.26 0.26 -15.00
CA ILE A 221 0.45 1.19 -15.81
C ILE A 221 0.12 2.44 -14.99
N SER A 222 -0.31 2.30 -13.75
CA SER A 222 -0.66 3.43 -12.89
C SER A 222 0.54 4.34 -12.59
N ALA A 223 1.73 3.76 -12.35
CA ALA A 223 2.97 4.51 -12.15
C ALA A 223 3.43 5.22 -13.42
N LEU A 224 3.31 4.59 -14.59
CA LEU A 224 3.64 5.22 -15.87
C LEU A 224 2.68 6.36 -16.23
N VAL A 225 1.39 6.21 -15.95
CA VAL A 225 0.40 7.29 -16.11
C VAL A 225 0.75 8.45 -15.18
N LEU A 226 1.08 8.18 -13.92
CA LEU A 226 1.53 9.21 -12.98
C LEU A 226 2.75 9.94 -13.51
N PHE A 227 3.79 9.21 -13.92
CA PHE A 227 5.05 9.78 -14.42
C PHE A 227 4.86 10.67 -15.66
N LYS A 228 4.02 10.25 -16.62
CA LYS A 228 3.75 11.02 -17.84
C LYS A 228 2.91 12.28 -17.58
N THR A 229 2.08 12.25 -16.54
CA THR A 229 1.07 13.30 -16.31
C THR A 229 1.50 14.30 -15.25
N ILE A 230 2.24 13.85 -14.24
CA ILE A 230 2.69 14.67 -13.12
C ILE A 230 4.17 14.96 -13.26
N ARG A 231 4.49 16.17 -13.73
CA ARG A 231 5.85 16.70 -13.78
C ARG A 231 6.11 17.45 -12.47
N GLU A 232 6.66 16.74 -11.49
CA GLU A 232 6.78 17.19 -10.10
C GLU A 232 7.45 18.56 -10.00
N ASN A 233 8.62 18.75 -10.62
CA ASN A 233 9.38 20.01 -10.56
C ASN A 233 8.63 21.19 -11.20
N GLU A 234 8.03 20.99 -12.37
CA GLU A 234 7.27 22.03 -13.07
C GLU A 234 6.02 22.43 -12.28
N LEU A 235 5.35 21.46 -11.65
CA LEU A 235 4.15 21.71 -10.85
C LEU A 235 4.49 22.40 -9.52
N GLU A 236 5.59 22.04 -8.87
CA GLU A 236 6.04 22.70 -7.64
C GLU A 236 6.35 24.19 -7.92
N GLU A 237 6.96 24.50 -9.06
CA GLU A 237 7.22 25.88 -9.47
C GLU A 237 5.95 26.65 -9.86
N GLN A 238 5.07 26.05 -10.67
CA GLN A 238 3.81 26.67 -11.10
C GLN A 238 2.84 26.95 -9.95
N LEU A 239 2.87 26.13 -8.91
CA LEU A 239 1.96 26.21 -7.76
C LEU A 239 2.56 26.92 -6.56
N LYS A 240 3.79 27.44 -6.69
CA LYS A 240 4.51 28.04 -5.57
C LYS A 240 3.68 29.12 -4.84
N ASP A 241 3.10 30.05 -5.58
CA ASP A 241 2.30 31.14 -5.02
C ASP A 241 1.00 30.59 -4.33
N GLU A 242 0.36 29.58 -4.92
CA GLU A 242 -0.83 28.93 -4.32
C GLU A 242 -0.46 28.14 -3.06
N LEU A 243 0.70 27.50 -3.04
CA LEU A 243 1.20 26.75 -1.88
C LEU A 243 1.56 27.72 -0.74
N GLU A 244 2.25 28.83 -1.02
CA GLU A 244 2.58 29.86 -0.04
C GLU A 244 1.31 30.52 0.53
N LEU A 245 0.34 30.87 -0.33
CA LEU A 245 -0.96 31.39 0.11
C LEU A 245 -1.69 30.36 1.01
N GLY A 246 -1.65 29.09 0.62
CA GLY A 246 -2.25 28.01 1.41
C GLY A 246 -1.59 27.84 2.79
N GLU A 247 -0.29 28.08 2.91
CA GLU A 247 0.41 28.08 4.19
C GLU A 247 0.01 29.25 5.08
N GLN A 248 -0.07 30.45 4.51
CA GLN A 248 -0.53 31.66 5.22
C GLN A 248 -1.97 31.50 5.72
N LEU A 249 -2.88 31.01 4.89
CA LEU A 249 -4.27 30.75 5.28
C LEU A 249 -4.37 29.72 6.40
N ALA A 250 -3.58 28.66 6.35
CA ALA A 250 -3.56 27.65 7.40
C ALA A 250 -2.99 28.18 8.72
N ALA A 251 -1.98 29.05 8.68
CA ALA A 251 -1.42 29.69 9.87
C ALA A 251 -2.42 30.63 10.56
N VAL A 252 -3.25 31.34 9.78
CA VAL A 252 -4.30 32.21 10.32
C VAL A 252 -5.47 31.40 10.89
N ALA A 253 -5.81 30.27 10.24
CA ALA A 253 -6.92 29.43 10.67
C ALA A 253 -6.61 28.57 11.93
N THR A 254 -5.36 28.33 12.21
CA THR A 254 -4.87 27.69 13.44
C THR A 254 -4.01 28.68 14.24
N PRO A 255 -4.61 29.56 15.06
CA PRO A 255 -3.83 30.19 16.12
C PRO A 255 -3.36 29.05 17.03
N ILE A 256 -2.08 28.76 16.98
CA ILE A 256 -1.46 27.78 17.88
C ILE A 256 -1.52 28.40 19.27
N ASP A 257 -2.54 28.04 20.03
CA ASP A 257 -2.59 28.26 21.47
C ASP A 257 -1.81 27.07 22.08
N ASP A 258 -0.47 27.13 21.96
CA ASP A 258 0.45 26.09 22.42
C ASP A 258 0.37 25.85 23.95
N ASP A 259 -0.35 26.71 24.70
CA ASP A 259 -0.43 26.68 26.14
C ASP A 259 -1.71 26.02 26.72
N LYS A 260 -2.65 25.58 25.88
CA LYS A 260 -3.83 24.87 26.39
C LYS A 260 -3.67 23.35 26.29
N PRO A 261 -3.57 22.65 27.44
CA PRO A 261 -3.57 21.20 27.44
C PRO A 261 -4.88 20.71 26.79
N MET A 262 -4.74 19.79 25.84
CA MET A 262 -5.86 19.18 25.11
C MET A 262 -6.94 18.71 26.11
N SER A 263 -8.19 19.12 25.94
CA SER A 263 -9.26 18.76 26.85
C SER A 263 -9.41 17.23 26.95
N LYS A 264 -9.87 16.72 28.10
CA LYS A 264 -10.09 15.27 28.28
C LYS A 264 -10.99 14.68 27.21
N GLU A 265 -11.99 15.44 26.76
CA GLU A 265 -12.93 15.06 25.70
C GLU A 265 -12.23 14.90 24.34
N ASN A 266 -11.32 15.81 23.97
CA ASN A 266 -10.55 15.74 22.74
C ASN A 266 -9.52 14.61 22.77
N LYS A 267 -8.93 14.31 23.93
CA LYS A 267 -8.05 13.14 24.11
C LYS A 267 -8.82 11.83 23.94
N THR A 268 -10.02 11.74 24.52
CA THR A 268 -10.88 10.55 24.41
C THR A 268 -11.36 10.35 22.98
N MET A 269 -11.73 11.43 22.30
CA MET A 269 -12.11 11.40 20.89
C MET A 269 -10.93 11.00 19.98
N LEU A 270 -9.73 11.51 20.24
CA LEU A 270 -8.52 11.12 19.49
C LEU A 270 -8.19 9.65 19.70
N LEU A 271 -8.28 9.15 20.96
CA LEU A 271 -8.08 7.75 21.28
C LEU A 271 -9.15 6.85 20.64
N ALA A 272 -10.41 7.28 20.61
CA ALA A 272 -11.49 6.57 19.94
C ALA A 272 -11.26 6.51 18.42
N ILE A 273 -10.82 7.61 17.80
CA ILE A 273 -10.48 7.65 16.36
C ILE A 273 -9.27 6.75 16.09
N LEU A 274 -8.23 6.80 16.90
CA LEU A 274 -7.07 5.93 16.75
C LEU A 274 -7.43 4.45 16.92
N SER A 275 -8.30 4.09 17.86
CA SER A 275 -8.77 2.71 18.04
C SER A 275 -9.67 2.19 16.92
N THR A 276 -10.36 3.07 16.17
CA THR A 276 -11.17 2.70 15.01
C THR A 276 -10.37 2.64 13.70
N VAL A 277 -9.29 3.41 13.62
CA VAL A 277 -8.41 3.45 12.43
C VAL A 277 -7.35 2.34 12.46
N TYR A 278 -7.01 1.84 13.64
CA TYR A 278 -6.11 0.69 13.84
C TYR A 278 -6.83 -0.38 14.68
N PRO A 279 -7.72 -1.18 14.11
CA PRO A 279 -8.09 -2.44 14.76
C PRO A 279 -6.85 -3.35 14.73
N PHE A 280 -6.42 -3.77 15.92
CA PHE A 280 -5.34 -4.74 16.12
C PHE A 280 -5.70 -6.10 15.52
#